data_f1395586b23b24400208f0c57d3a2713
#
_entry.id   f1395586b23b24400208f0c57d3a2713
#
_cell.length_a   1.000
_cell.length_b   1.000
_cell.length_c   1.000
_cell.angle_alpha   90.00
_cell.angle_beta   90.00
_cell.angle_gamma   90.00
#
_symmetry.space_group_name_H-M   'P 1'
#
loop_
_entity.id
_entity.type
_entity.pdbx_description
1 polymer ?
#
loop_
_entity_poly.entity_id
_entity_poly.type
_entity_poly.pdbx_seq_one_letter_code
_entity_poly.pdbx_strand_id
1 'polypeptide(L)'
;MGRAALLAIAALVLVVAPVDAAAQAAFQAADPFFRQRGQAVRDRAQPAYDALGLRAGAFTLWPSVQATATHDDNVFAAEADARAAVSLRLTPEITARSDWNRHRIEAYARLDMNRSLDLARENTTDWRLGGAGRLDVTRDTHLAVDVDLEQGHEARTAAGADPLTVRPVAFDSAAARLTAQTTHGRLRLAAHAGMRRIDYRDDVDAAGGPVEQDDRDRTTLSLSGRADYAVSPAASVFLQIAGDDRDYRRVDGRPDRSSTGRETLTGVDFERGGLIRGEIAAGRRRQMFDDPAFGDLEGFSGRARLTWFPTALTTVSAAAARAVADTGVAGAAGARRSDLSLAVDHELLRNLILTARIDHVEDAYVGRDRTDRRRGASLAADYRLNRRHGLTAELSLMDQASDGAARGPRYRAVRMTMGAVARF
;
A
#
# COMPACT_ATOMS: atom_id res chain seq x y z
N MET A 1 -12.30 -3.82 34.66
CA MET A 1 -13.54 -4.43 34.15
C MET A 1 -13.68 -3.94 32.71
N GLY A 2 -13.66 -4.66 31.60
CA GLY A 2 -13.75 -6.06 31.30
C GLY A 2 -13.02 -6.41 30.02
N ARG A 3 -12.06 -7.31 30.16
CA ARG A 3 -11.41 -8.00 29.03
C ARG A 3 -12.11 -9.35 28.87
N ALA A 4 -13.19 -9.45 28.13
CA ALA A 4 -13.75 -10.74 27.71
C ALA A 4 -14.98 -10.52 26.81
N ALA A 5 -14.80 -10.24 25.52
CA ALA A 5 -15.83 -10.43 24.51
C ALA A 5 -15.26 -10.37 23.09
N LEU A 6 -14.27 -11.21 22.77
CA LEU A 6 -13.75 -11.36 21.39
C LEU A 6 -13.24 -12.79 21.16
N LEU A 7 -14.09 -13.77 21.45
CA LEU A 7 -13.84 -15.19 21.10
C LEU A 7 -15.17 -15.91 20.94
N ALA A 8 -15.83 -15.70 19.83
CA ALA A 8 -16.86 -16.62 19.31
C ALA A 8 -17.28 -16.19 17.89
N ILE A 9 -16.48 -16.50 16.88
CA ILE A 9 -16.98 -16.71 15.52
C ILE A 9 -16.46 -18.06 15.09
N ALA A 10 -17.19 -19.09 15.51
CA ALA A 10 -17.00 -20.47 15.10
C ALA A 10 -17.67 -20.70 13.74
N ALA A 11 -17.00 -21.48 12.92
CA ALA A 11 -17.36 -22.11 11.70
C ALA A 11 -18.86 -22.33 11.45
N LEU A 12 -19.37 -21.72 10.38
CA LEU A 12 -20.59 -22.14 9.71
C LEU A 12 -20.23 -22.64 8.30
N VAL A 13 -20.09 -23.95 8.15
CA VAL A 13 -19.97 -24.62 6.85
C VAL A 13 -21.36 -24.72 6.24
N LEU A 14 -21.64 -23.93 5.19
CA LEU A 14 -22.86 -24.07 4.40
C LEU A 14 -22.50 -24.68 3.04
N VAL A 15 -23.05 -25.84 2.77
CA VAL A 15 -23.03 -26.51 1.47
C VAL A 15 -24.00 -25.78 0.53
N VAL A 16 -23.52 -25.28 -0.61
CA VAL A 16 -24.33 -24.59 -1.61
C VAL A 16 -24.03 -25.13 -3.01
N ALA A 17 -25.10 -25.43 -3.75
CA ALA A 17 -25.13 -25.98 -5.10
C ALA A 17 -24.60 -24.96 -6.17
N PRO A 18 -24.09 -25.43 -7.33
CA PRO A 18 -23.49 -24.57 -8.36
C PRO A 18 -24.54 -23.75 -9.13
N VAL A 19 -24.21 -22.49 -9.44
CA VAL A 19 -24.98 -21.60 -10.30
C VAL A 19 -24.18 -21.30 -11.57
N ASP A 20 -24.84 -21.33 -12.75
CA ASP A 20 -24.26 -21.19 -14.08
C ASP A 20 -23.54 -19.85 -14.32
N ALA A 21 -22.38 -19.91 -14.98
CA ALA A 21 -21.56 -18.76 -15.34
C ALA A 21 -22.25 -17.72 -16.25
N ALA A 22 -23.21 -18.16 -17.08
CA ALA A 22 -24.00 -17.28 -17.95
C ALA A 22 -24.98 -16.41 -17.14
N ALA A 23 -25.53 -16.91 -16.03
CA ALA A 23 -26.39 -16.14 -15.13
C ALA A 23 -25.61 -15.08 -14.35
N GLN A 24 -24.34 -15.32 -14.04
CA GLN A 24 -23.46 -14.34 -13.38
C GLN A 24 -23.12 -13.14 -14.28
N ALA A 25 -22.85 -13.37 -15.58
CA ALA A 25 -22.56 -12.31 -16.53
C ALA A 25 -23.79 -11.41 -16.80
N ALA A 26 -24.98 -12.00 -16.89
CA ALA A 26 -26.22 -11.25 -17.06
C ALA A 26 -26.60 -10.43 -15.80
N PHE A 27 -26.25 -10.94 -14.61
CA PHE A 27 -26.49 -10.24 -13.35
C PHE A 27 -25.53 -9.05 -13.14
N GLN A 28 -24.25 -9.20 -13.53
CA GLN A 28 -23.28 -8.10 -13.49
C GLN A 28 -23.69 -6.91 -14.37
N ALA A 29 -24.33 -7.17 -15.52
CA ALA A 29 -24.84 -6.13 -16.39
C ALA A 29 -26.05 -5.35 -15.81
N ALA A 30 -26.74 -5.90 -14.82
CA ALA A 30 -27.87 -5.26 -14.13
C ALA A 30 -27.45 -4.53 -12.84
N ASP A 31 -26.22 -4.70 -12.36
CA ASP A 31 -25.69 -3.97 -11.19
C ASP A 31 -25.45 -2.51 -11.55
N PRO A 32 -26.11 -1.52 -10.89
CA PRO A 32 -25.94 -0.10 -11.17
C PRO A 32 -24.54 0.42 -10.85
N PHE A 33 -23.72 -0.35 -10.12
CA PHE A 33 -22.33 -0.07 -9.85
C PHE A 33 -21.37 -0.81 -10.79
N PHE A 34 -21.88 -1.76 -11.59
CA PHE A 34 -21.09 -2.40 -12.63
C PHE A 34 -20.91 -1.41 -13.79
N ARG A 35 -19.65 -1.07 -14.05
CA ARG A 35 -19.27 -0.20 -15.16
C ARG A 35 -18.34 -0.98 -16.09
N GLN A 36 -18.55 -0.83 -17.40
CA GLN A 36 -17.60 -1.35 -18.40
C GLN A 36 -16.32 -0.52 -18.29
N ARG A 37 -15.46 -0.92 -17.37
CA ARG A 37 -14.23 -0.20 -17.11
C ARG A 37 -13.26 -0.45 -18.25
N GLY A 38 -12.70 0.60 -18.82
CA GLY A 38 -11.53 0.52 -19.68
C GLY A 38 -10.46 -0.32 -18.97
N GLN A 39 -9.80 -1.20 -19.70
CA GLN A 39 -8.80 -2.10 -19.14
C GLN A 39 -7.42 -1.44 -19.23
N ALA A 40 -6.77 -1.23 -18.07
CA ALA A 40 -5.42 -0.68 -18.04
C ALA A 40 -4.43 -1.63 -18.74
N VAL A 41 -3.37 -1.06 -19.31
CA VAL A 41 -2.33 -1.82 -20.02
C VAL A 41 -1.78 -2.95 -19.14
N ARG A 42 -1.52 -2.67 -17.85
CA ARG A 42 -0.99 -3.66 -16.91
C ARG A 42 -2.01 -4.72 -16.47
N ASP A 43 -3.31 -4.41 -16.52
CA ASP A 43 -4.39 -5.31 -16.11
C ASP A 43 -4.86 -6.22 -17.26
N ARG A 44 -4.38 -5.97 -18.47
CA ARG A 44 -4.78 -6.71 -19.65
C ARG A 44 -4.18 -8.10 -19.64
N ALA A 45 -5.03 -9.13 -19.75
CA ALA A 45 -4.58 -10.49 -19.93
C ALA A 45 -3.75 -10.63 -21.22
N GLN A 46 -2.60 -11.25 -21.10
CA GLN A 46 -1.72 -11.56 -22.21
C GLN A 46 -1.43 -13.07 -22.25
N PRO A 47 -2.37 -13.90 -22.73
CA PRO A 47 -2.31 -15.35 -22.61
C PRO A 47 -1.05 -16.00 -23.17
N ALA A 48 -0.35 -15.32 -24.11
CA ALA A 48 0.93 -15.78 -24.66
C ALA A 48 2.11 -15.59 -23.67
N TYR A 49 1.96 -14.70 -22.69
CA TYR A 49 3.04 -14.29 -21.76
C TYR A 49 2.68 -14.42 -20.28
N ASP A 50 1.40 -14.60 -19.96
CA ASP A 50 0.97 -14.78 -18.58
C ASP A 50 1.27 -16.20 -18.09
N ALA A 51 1.79 -16.34 -16.87
CA ALA A 51 2.03 -17.64 -16.26
C ALA A 51 0.71 -18.39 -16.05
N LEU A 52 0.70 -19.68 -16.37
CA LEU A 52 -0.50 -20.53 -16.26
C LEU A 52 -0.79 -20.93 -14.81
N GLY A 53 0.24 -20.95 -13.98
CA GLY A 53 0.16 -21.49 -12.63
C GLY A 53 0.17 -23.02 -12.59
N LEU A 54 0.30 -23.55 -11.41
CA LEU A 54 0.32 -24.99 -11.11
C LEU A 54 -0.97 -25.35 -10.39
N ARG A 55 -1.75 -26.30 -10.93
CA ARG A 55 -2.96 -26.79 -10.27
C ARG A 55 -2.62 -27.71 -9.12
N ALA A 56 -3.20 -27.43 -7.94
CA ALA A 56 -3.09 -28.23 -6.73
C ALA A 56 -4.50 -28.43 -6.12
N GLY A 57 -5.21 -29.44 -6.59
CA GLY A 57 -6.60 -29.70 -6.22
C GLY A 57 -7.52 -28.56 -6.65
N ALA A 58 -8.16 -27.91 -5.68
CA ALA A 58 -9.07 -26.77 -5.88
C ALA A 58 -8.34 -25.41 -5.85
N PHE A 59 -7.02 -25.39 -5.94
CA PHE A 59 -6.21 -24.18 -5.96
C PHE A 59 -5.30 -24.13 -7.20
N THR A 60 -5.03 -22.91 -7.65
CA THR A 60 -3.96 -22.65 -8.59
C THR A 60 -2.86 -21.87 -7.87
N LEU A 61 -1.61 -22.30 -8.04
CA LEU A 61 -0.42 -21.75 -7.43
C LEU A 61 0.40 -21.04 -8.49
N TRP A 62 0.90 -19.84 -8.22
CA TRP A 62 1.82 -19.08 -9.08
C TRP A 62 3.13 -18.81 -8.34
N PRO A 63 4.07 -19.76 -8.35
CA PRO A 63 5.40 -19.50 -7.84
C PRO A 63 6.19 -18.61 -8.80
N SER A 64 6.99 -17.71 -8.25
CA SER A 64 7.90 -16.87 -9.01
C SER A 64 9.18 -16.59 -8.23
N VAL A 65 10.27 -16.32 -8.94
CA VAL A 65 11.53 -15.87 -8.38
C VAL A 65 12.04 -14.71 -9.21
N GLN A 66 12.31 -13.59 -8.56
CA GLN A 66 12.95 -12.43 -9.18
C GLN A 66 14.34 -12.24 -8.60
N ALA A 67 15.34 -12.04 -9.47
CA ALA A 67 16.69 -11.62 -9.10
C ALA A 67 16.95 -10.24 -9.70
N THR A 68 17.40 -9.29 -8.88
CA THR A 68 17.75 -7.93 -9.34
C THR A 68 19.11 -7.50 -8.86
N ALA A 69 19.81 -6.70 -9.67
CA ALA A 69 20.99 -5.94 -9.29
C ALA A 69 20.65 -4.46 -9.31
N THR A 70 20.95 -3.77 -8.22
CA THR A 70 20.67 -2.33 -8.07
C THR A 70 21.95 -1.59 -7.74
N HIS A 71 22.26 -0.57 -8.54
CA HIS A 71 23.25 0.46 -8.21
C HIS A 71 22.52 1.67 -7.65
N ASP A 72 22.93 2.13 -6.47
CA ASP A 72 22.42 3.33 -5.78
C ASP A 72 23.61 4.24 -5.49
N ASP A 73 23.57 5.50 -5.93
CA ASP A 73 24.68 6.44 -5.74
C ASP A 73 24.66 7.11 -4.36
N ASN A 74 23.58 6.96 -3.59
CA ASN A 74 23.43 7.51 -2.24
C ASN A 74 22.62 6.59 -1.32
N VAL A 75 23.19 5.44 -1.00
CA VAL A 75 22.52 4.38 -0.19
C VAL A 75 22.03 4.88 1.17
N PHE A 76 22.77 5.81 1.79
CA PHE A 76 22.43 6.32 3.12
C PHE A 76 21.48 7.53 3.09
N ALA A 77 21.04 7.99 1.92
CA ALA A 77 20.24 9.21 1.80
C ALA A 77 20.92 10.42 2.51
N ALA A 78 22.24 10.49 2.40
CA ALA A 78 23.07 11.48 3.09
C ALA A 78 23.10 12.81 2.34
N GLU A 79 23.15 13.94 3.09
CA GLU A 79 23.28 15.30 2.57
C GLU A 79 24.71 15.56 2.07
N ALA A 80 25.72 15.02 2.75
CA ALA A 80 27.12 15.09 2.40
C ALA A 80 27.72 13.67 2.41
N ASP A 81 28.85 13.49 1.74
CA ASP A 81 29.58 12.22 1.69
C ASP A 81 28.72 11.04 1.20
N ALA A 82 27.91 11.32 0.18
CA ALA A 82 27.07 10.29 -0.44
C ALA A 82 27.90 9.07 -0.85
N ARG A 83 27.43 7.88 -0.47
CA ARG A 83 28.12 6.63 -0.74
C ARG A 83 27.33 5.79 -1.72
N ALA A 84 27.98 5.44 -2.83
CA ALA A 84 27.42 4.50 -3.79
C ALA A 84 27.62 3.05 -3.35
N ALA A 85 26.68 2.19 -3.71
CA ALA A 85 26.81 0.74 -3.55
C ALA A 85 26.01 -0.02 -4.60
N VAL A 86 26.42 -1.28 -4.80
CA VAL A 86 25.66 -2.26 -5.60
C VAL A 86 25.07 -3.29 -4.65
N SER A 87 23.79 -3.58 -4.82
CA SER A 87 23.12 -4.64 -4.08
C SER A 87 22.49 -5.66 -5.04
N LEU A 88 22.48 -6.91 -4.59
CA LEU A 88 21.78 -8.02 -5.23
C LEU A 88 20.56 -8.38 -4.38
N ARG A 89 19.40 -8.48 -5.02
CA ARG A 89 18.18 -8.90 -4.33
C ARG A 89 17.61 -10.15 -4.99
N LEU A 90 17.22 -11.11 -4.16
CA LEU A 90 16.50 -12.31 -4.58
C LEU A 90 15.15 -12.33 -3.87
N THR A 91 14.08 -12.43 -4.67
CA THR A 91 12.70 -12.37 -4.19
C THR A 91 11.91 -13.58 -4.70
N PRO A 92 11.91 -14.72 -3.99
CA PRO A 92 10.95 -15.78 -4.20
C PRO A 92 9.57 -15.39 -3.64
N GLU A 93 8.53 -15.71 -4.41
CA GLU A 93 7.14 -15.46 -4.06
C GLU A 93 6.27 -16.62 -4.54
N ILE A 94 5.24 -16.94 -3.79
CA ILE A 94 4.18 -17.86 -4.20
C ILE A 94 2.83 -17.25 -3.85
N THR A 95 1.91 -17.23 -4.81
CA THR A 95 0.50 -16.91 -4.61
C THR A 95 -0.34 -18.16 -4.86
N ALA A 96 -1.32 -18.40 -4.01
CA ALA A 96 -2.30 -19.47 -4.12
C ALA A 96 -3.70 -18.88 -4.17
N ARG A 97 -4.54 -19.33 -5.12
CA ARG A 97 -5.93 -18.88 -5.23
C ARG A 97 -6.85 -20.08 -5.43
N SER A 98 -7.99 -20.09 -4.73
CA SER A 98 -9.03 -21.11 -4.95
C SER A 98 -9.71 -20.91 -6.31
N ASP A 99 -10.02 -22.03 -6.97
CA ASP A 99 -10.75 -22.10 -8.25
C ASP A 99 -12.26 -22.28 -8.04
N TRP A 100 -12.81 -21.83 -6.91
CA TRP A 100 -14.22 -21.97 -6.58
C TRP A 100 -15.10 -21.00 -7.35
N ASN A 101 -16.27 -21.42 -7.80
CA ASN A 101 -17.24 -20.57 -8.50
C ASN A 101 -17.86 -19.50 -7.59
N ARG A 102 -17.96 -19.80 -6.29
CA ARG A 102 -18.51 -18.95 -5.25
C ARG A 102 -17.54 -18.96 -4.08
N HIS A 103 -17.40 -17.82 -3.41
CA HIS A 103 -16.35 -17.61 -2.41
C HIS A 103 -14.95 -17.56 -3.04
N ARG A 104 -14.00 -17.05 -2.30
CA ARG A 104 -12.59 -17.00 -2.74
C ARG A 104 -11.70 -17.08 -1.52
N ILE A 105 -10.62 -17.83 -1.65
CA ILE A 105 -9.47 -17.76 -0.75
C ILE A 105 -8.26 -17.48 -1.61
N GLU A 106 -7.44 -16.55 -1.15
CA GLU A 106 -6.14 -16.23 -1.73
C GLU A 106 -5.13 -16.17 -0.59
N ALA A 107 -3.93 -16.70 -0.81
CA ALA A 107 -2.82 -16.61 0.13
C ALA A 107 -1.53 -16.35 -0.63
N TYR A 108 -0.59 -15.66 -0.02
CA TYR A 108 0.73 -15.45 -0.58
C TYR A 108 1.82 -15.52 0.48
N ALA A 109 3.01 -15.92 0.05
CA ALA A 109 4.24 -15.85 0.83
C ALA A 109 5.34 -15.25 -0.04
N ARG A 110 6.08 -14.30 0.50
CA ARG A 110 7.18 -13.61 -0.15
C ARG A 110 8.36 -13.50 0.80
N LEU A 111 9.56 -13.70 0.26
CA LEU A 111 10.83 -13.47 0.93
C LEU A 111 11.64 -12.48 0.09
N ASP A 112 12.24 -11.48 0.72
CA ASP A 112 13.14 -10.51 0.09
C ASP A 112 14.52 -10.59 0.74
N MET A 113 15.50 -11.08 0.02
CA MET A 113 16.90 -11.15 0.47
C MET A 113 17.73 -10.11 -0.27
N ASN A 114 18.11 -9.04 0.40
CA ASN A 114 18.96 -7.99 -0.15
C ASN A 114 20.39 -8.14 0.40
N ARG A 115 21.38 -8.14 -0.49
CA ARG A 115 22.81 -8.28 -0.15
C ARG A 115 23.60 -7.20 -0.88
N SER A 116 24.14 -6.26 -0.12
CA SER A 116 25.08 -5.25 -0.64
C SER A 116 26.46 -5.88 -0.82
N LEU A 117 27.11 -5.58 -1.92
CA LEU A 117 28.46 -6.12 -2.21
C LEU A 117 29.53 -5.50 -1.30
N ASP A 118 29.38 -4.22 -0.95
CA ASP A 118 30.39 -3.44 -0.23
C ASP A 118 29.96 -3.00 1.18
N LEU A 119 28.67 -3.13 1.50
CA LEU A 119 28.06 -2.61 2.72
C LEU A 119 27.27 -3.71 3.45
N ALA A 120 27.97 -4.65 4.09
CA ALA A 120 27.33 -5.77 4.77
C ALA A 120 26.29 -5.35 5.84
N ARG A 121 26.40 -4.14 6.39
CA ARG A 121 25.44 -3.58 7.36
C ARG A 121 24.07 -3.25 6.73
N GLU A 122 24.01 -3.04 5.42
CA GLU A 122 22.78 -2.80 4.64
C GLU A 122 22.15 -4.12 4.14
N ASN A 123 22.65 -5.28 4.54
CA ASN A 123 22.05 -6.56 4.21
C ASN A 123 20.77 -6.76 5.01
N THR A 124 19.66 -7.04 4.30
CA THR A 124 18.36 -7.32 4.92
C THR A 124 17.79 -8.65 4.43
N THR A 125 16.94 -9.22 5.26
CA THR A 125 16.11 -10.37 4.90
C THR A 125 14.72 -10.12 5.46
N ASP A 126 13.78 -9.87 4.57
CA ASP A 126 12.40 -9.50 4.88
C ASP A 126 11.47 -10.61 4.43
N TRP A 127 10.39 -10.83 5.15
CA TRP A 127 9.38 -11.77 4.71
C TRP A 127 7.98 -11.19 4.91
N ARG A 128 7.07 -11.64 4.07
CA ARG A 128 5.66 -11.26 4.14
C ARG A 128 4.77 -12.45 3.82
N LEU A 129 3.79 -12.68 4.69
CA LEU A 129 2.75 -13.68 4.54
C LEU A 129 1.40 -12.97 4.56
N GLY A 130 0.52 -13.33 3.65
CA GLY A 130 -0.81 -12.76 3.66
C GLY A 130 -1.86 -13.72 3.15
N GLY A 131 -3.10 -13.40 3.49
CA GLY A 131 -4.25 -14.16 3.06
C GLY A 131 -5.48 -13.28 2.96
N ALA A 132 -6.34 -13.57 1.97
CA ALA A 132 -7.63 -12.94 1.79
C ALA A 132 -8.70 -14.01 1.63
N GLY A 133 -9.83 -13.81 2.32
CA GLY A 133 -11.01 -14.64 2.20
C GLY A 133 -12.22 -13.80 1.81
N ARG A 134 -13.02 -14.27 0.86
CA ARG A 134 -14.31 -13.69 0.53
C ARG A 134 -15.41 -14.72 0.63
N LEU A 135 -16.42 -14.41 1.42
CA LEU A 135 -17.65 -15.20 1.59
C LEU A 135 -18.82 -14.44 0.96
N ASP A 136 -19.35 -14.97 -0.13
CA ASP A 136 -20.58 -14.44 -0.74
C ASP A 136 -21.79 -15.00 0.02
N VAL A 137 -22.38 -14.21 0.93
CA VAL A 137 -23.50 -14.58 1.79
C VAL A 137 -24.78 -14.66 0.95
N THR A 138 -25.03 -13.63 0.14
CA THR A 138 -26.08 -13.57 -0.86
C THR A 138 -25.50 -13.12 -2.20
N ARG A 139 -26.33 -12.92 -3.21
CA ARG A 139 -25.87 -12.32 -4.48
C ARG A 139 -25.37 -10.88 -4.31
N ASP A 140 -25.97 -10.15 -3.37
CA ASP A 140 -25.74 -8.72 -3.17
C ASP A 140 -24.91 -8.42 -1.92
N THR A 141 -24.62 -9.44 -1.11
CA THR A 141 -23.94 -9.26 0.17
C THR A 141 -22.73 -10.20 0.27
N HIS A 142 -21.58 -9.65 0.61
CA HIS A 142 -20.38 -10.40 0.88
C HIS A 142 -19.64 -9.89 2.12
N LEU A 143 -18.93 -10.82 2.74
CA LEU A 143 -17.93 -10.54 3.78
C LEU A 143 -16.56 -10.86 3.21
N ALA A 144 -15.56 -10.05 3.56
CA ALA A 144 -14.17 -10.34 3.24
C ALA A 144 -13.30 -10.15 4.47
N VAL A 145 -12.26 -10.96 4.59
CA VAL A 145 -11.22 -10.83 5.60
C VAL A 145 -9.87 -10.81 4.89
N ASP A 146 -9.01 -9.89 5.29
CA ASP A 146 -7.62 -9.81 4.86
C ASP A 146 -6.72 -9.88 6.08
N VAL A 147 -5.65 -10.66 6.02
CA VAL A 147 -4.62 -10.79 7.07
C VAL A 147 -3.26 -10.63 6.42
N ASP A 148 -2.38 -9.89 7.06
CA ASP A 148 -1.04 -9.63 6.58
C ASP A 148 -0.05 -9.66 7.76
N LEU A 149 1.03 -10.42 7.63
CA LEU A 149 2.13 -10.53 8.58
C LEU A 149 3.42 -10.20 7.85
N GLU A 150 4.23 -9.35 8.40
CA GLU A 150 5.45 -8.86 7.78
C GLU A 150 6.56 -8.69 8.83
N GLN A 151 7.75 -9.13 8.50
CA GLN A 151 8.99 -8.65 9.09
C GLN A 151 9.74 -7.91 7.99
N GLY A 152 10.01 -6.64 8.22
CA GLY A 152 10.63 -5.77 7.24
C GLY A 152 11.74 -4.92 7.83
N HIS A 153 12.43 -4.18 6.97
CA HIS A 153 13.39 -3.15 7.36
C HIS A 153 12.97 -1.81 6.76
N GLU A 154 13.10 -0.76 7.55
CA GLU A 154 12.82 0.60 7.12
C GLU A 154 13.89 1.07 6.12
N ALA A 155 13.45 1.57 4.97
CA ALA A 155 14.37 2.14 3.99
C ALA A 155 15.04 3.41 4.54
N ARG A 156 16.32 3.64 4.25
CA ARG A 156 17.04 4.87 4.63
C ARG A 156 16.38 6.15 4.12
N THR A 157 15.61 6.04 3.04
CA THR A 157 14.84 7.14 2.45
C THR A 157 13.43 7.27 3.03
N ALA A 158 13.03 6.46 4.02
CA ALA A 158 11.71 6.55 4.64
C ALA A 158 11.54 7.85 5.43
N ALA A 159 10.31 8.35 5.51
CA ALA A 159 9.99 9.52 6.30
C ALA A 159 10.22 9.25 7.78
N GLY A 160 11.20 9.90 8.37
CA GLY A 160 11.54 9.71 9.78
C GLY A 160 12.42 8.50 10.05
N ALA A 161 13.06 7.92 9.03
CA ALA A 161 14.17 6.99 9.26
C ALA A 161 15.22 7.66 10.14
N ASP A 162 15.65 6.96 11.19
CA ASP A 162 16.66 7.50 12.10
C ASP A 162 18.04 7.43 11.44
N PRO A 163 18.71 8.57 11.19
CA PRO A 163 20.04 8.58 10.57
C PRO A 163 21.15 8.06 11.49
N LEU A 164 20.89 7.91 12.77
CA LEU A 164 21.88 7.46 13.76
C LEU A 164 22.08 5.94 13.75
N THR A 165 21.10 5.19 13.29
CA THR A 165 21.16 3.71 13.29
C THR A 165 22.20 3.19 12.30
N VAL A 166 23.02 2.25 12.78
CA VAL A 166 24.08 1.63 11.96
C VAL A 166 23.51 0.73 10.86
N ARG A 167 22.34 0.12 11.10
CA ARG A 167 21.64 -0.74 10.15
C ARG A 167 20.26 -0.17 9.82
N PRO A 168 19.62 -0.60 8.73
CA PRO A 168 18.19 -0.34 8.52
C PRO A 168 17.37 -0.89 9.70
N VAL A 169 16.49 -0.06 10.26
CA VAL A 169 15.68 -0.46 11.44
C VAL A 169 14.71 -1.56 11.04
N ALA A 170 14.78 -2.70 11.71
CA ALA A 170 13.86 -3.80 11.50
C ALA A 170 12.54 -3.55 12.22
N PHE A 171 11.43 -4.05 11.66
CA PHE A 171 10.13 -4.02 12.29
C PHE A 171 9.33 -5.29 12.01
N ASP A 172 8.44 -5.62 12.94
CA ASP A 172 7.43 -6.64 12.77
C ASP A 172 6.05 -5.96 12.65
N SER A 173 5.23 -6.39 11.68
CA SER A 173 3.88 -5.84 11.48
C SER A 173 2.87 -6.97 11.34
N ALA A 174 1.73 -6.82 12.01
CA ALA A 174 0.57 -7.69 11.86
C ALA A 174 -0.66 -6.83 11.59
N ALA A 175 -1.41 -7.16 10.54
CA ALA A 175 -2.62 -6.45 10.18
C ALA A 175 -3.76 -7.43 9.88
N ALA A 176 -4.98 -7.05 10.27
CA ALA A 176 -6.21 -7.74 9.89
C ALA A 176 -7.26 -6.70 9.51
N ARG A 177 -8.06 -7.01 8.48
CA ARG A 177 -9.19 -6.19 8.05
C ARG A 177 -10.39 -7.08 7.78
N LEU A 178 -11.54 -6.66 8.30
CA LEU A 178 -12.84 -7.22 7.99
C LEU A 178 -13.63 -6.21 7.15
N THR A 179 -14.23 -6.68 6.08
CA THR A 179 -15.10 -5.89 5.20
C THR A 179 -16.46 -6.57 5.10
N ALA A 180 -17.52 -5.81 5.27
CA ALA A 180 -18.89 -6.20 4.95
C ALA A 180 -19.44 -5.26 3.90
N GLN A 181 -20.00 -5.79 2.81
CA GLN A 181 -20.61 -4.99 1.76
C GLN A 181 -21.94 -5.58 1.34
N THR A 182 -22.94 -4.71 1.13
CA THR A 182 -24.22 -5.08 0.54
C THR A 182 -24.65 -4.05 -0.48
N THR A 183 -25.37 -4.51 -1.52
CA THR A 183 -25.93 -3.64 -2.56
C THR A 183 -27.42 -3.87 -2.61
N HIS A 184 -28.21 -2.80 -2.55
CA HIS A 184 -29.66 -2.85 -2.68
C HIS A 184 -30.14 -1.79 -3.69
N GLY A 185 -30.51 -2.24 -4.87
CA GLY A 185 -30.87 -1.34 -5.97
C GLY A 185 -29.72 -0.37 -6.30
N ARG A 186 -29.96 0.92 -6.10
CA ARG A 186 -28.97 1.99 -6.33
C ARG A 186 -28.10 2.34 -5.11
N LEU A 187 -28.31 1.67 -4.00
CA LEU A 187 -27.57 1.94 -2.76
C LEU A 187 -26.60 0.80 -2.50
N ARG A 188 -25.33 1.11 -2.30
CA ARG A 188 -24.30 0.21 -1.82
C ARG A 188 -23.79 0.70 -0.46
N LEU A 189 -23.80 -0.17 0.51
CA LEU A 189 -23.26 0.07 1.85
C LEU A 189 -22.03 -0.81 2.06
N ALA A 190 -20.98 -0.23 2.60
CA ALA A 190 -19.77 -0.95 2.98
C ALA A 190 -19.34 -0.52 4.39
N ALA A 191 -18.91 -1.48 5.18
CA ALA A 191 -18.29 -1.26 6.50
C ALA A 191 -16.95 -1.98 6.54
N HIS A 192 -15.95 -1.34 7.15
CA HIS A 192 -14.62 -1.89 7.33
C HIS A 192 -14.20 -1.73 8.79
N ALA A 193 -13.69 -2.81 9.38
CA ALA A 193 -12.99 -2.78 10.65
C ALA A 193 -11.57 -3.29 10.45
N GLY A 194 -10.59 -2.64 11.04
CA GLY A 194 -9.18 -2.99 10.87
C GLY A 194 -8.41 -2.89 12.17
N MET A 195 -7.39 -3.72 12.31
CA MET A 195 -6.37 -3.63 13.34
C MET A 195 -5.00 -3.76 12.68
N ARG A 196 -4.05 -2.93 13.10
CA ARG A 196 -2.65 -3.05 12.72
C ARG A 196 -1.77 -2.82 13.95
N ARG A 197 -0.83 -3.73 14.17
CA ARG A 197 0.25 -3.57 15.14
C ARG A 197 1.57 -3.47 14.40
N ILE A 198 2.43 -2.56 14.83
CA ILE A 198 3.81 -2.43 14.37
C ILE A 198 4.69 -2.35 15.60
N ASP A 199 5.81 -3.08 15.56
CA ASP A 199 6.80 -3.21 16.63
C ASP A 199 8.18 -3.02 15.99
N TYR A 200 8.91 -1.95 16.37
CA TYR A 200 10.22 -1.62 15.83
C TYR A 200 11.30 -2.16 16.74
N ARG A 201 12.36 -2.69 16.16
CA ARG A 201 13.49 -3.23 16.92
C ARG A 201 14.51 -2.15 17.16
N ASP A 202 15.07 -2.14 18.38
CA ASP A 202 16.20 -1.28 18.71
C ASP A 202 17.43 -1.61 17.88
N ASP A 203 18.27 -0.61 17.66
CA ASP A 203 19.57 -0.76 17.01
C ASP A 203 20.63 0.00 17.82
N VAL A 204 21.84 0.11 17.29
CA VAL A 204 22.94 0.86 17.89
C VAL A 204 23.39 1.99 16.96
N ASP A 205 23.97 3.03 17.53
CA ASP A 205 24.65 4.07 16.79
C ASP A 205 26.09 3.66 16.38
N ALA A 206 26.79 4.54 15.67
CA ALA A 206 28.15 4.29 15.23
C ALA A 206 29.17 4.14 16.37
N ALA A 207 28.86 4.62 17.58
CA ALA A 207 29.69 4.47 18.79
C ALA A 207 29.32 3.22 19.61
N GLY A 208 28.28 2.48 19.22
CA GLY A 208 27.75 1.31 19.91
C GLY A 208 26.75 1.65 21.02
N GLY A 209 26.32 2.91 21.11
CA GLY A 209 25.24 3.32 22.01
C GLY A 209 23.87 2.84 21.54
N PRO A 210 22.93 2.51 22.48
CA PRO A 210 21.61 2.04 22.11
C PRO A 210 20.78 3.15 21.44
N VAL A 211 20.09 2.82 20.37
CA VAL A 211 19.09 3.66 19.69
C VAL A 211 17.73 3.00 19.84
N GLU A 212 17.01 3.44 20.89
CA GLU A 212 15.69 2.90 21.22
C GLU A 212 14.64 3.35 20.19
N GLN A 213 13.82 2.41 19.74
CA GLN A 213 12.73 2.61 18.77
C GLN A 213 11.35 2.35 19.36
N ASP A 214 11.28 1.96 20.63
CA ASP A 214 10.05 1.57 21.35
C ASP A 214 8.92 2.63 21.29
N ASP A 215 9.26 3.94 21.22
CA ASP A 215 8.30 5.03 21.10
C ASP A 215 7.58 5.08 19.74
N ARG A 216 7.95 4.21 18.82
CA ARG A 216 7.33 4.04 17.51
C ARG A 216 6.37 2.86 17.46
N ASP A 217 6.45 1.97 18.46
CA ASP A 217 5.59 0.80 18.58
C ASP A 217 4.15 1.24 18.80
N ARG A 218 3.24 0.64 18.06
CA ARG A 218 1.83 1.01 18.16
C ARG A 218 0.86 -0.05 17.69
N THR A 219 -0.34 0.05 18.22
CA THR A 219 -1.53 -0.63 17.72
C THR A 219 -2.50 0.42 17.18
N THR A 220 -2.99 0.23 15.98
CA THR A 220 -4.02 1.09 15.38
C THR A 220 -5.29 0.27 15.15
N LEU A 221 -6.39 0.71 15.73
CA LEU A 221 -7.72 0.22 15.43
C LEU A 221 -8.41 1.20 14.48
N SER A 222 -9.15 0.71 13.50
CA SER A 222 -9.87 1.55 12.54
C SER A 222 -11.25 1.00 12.26
N LEU A 223 -12.22 1.91 12.10
CA LEU A 223 -13.58 1.61 11.69
C LEU A 223 -14.01 2.61 10.63
N SER A 224 -14.64 2.15 9.56
CA SER A 224 -15.24 3.07 8.59
C SER A 224 -16.53 2.50 8.00
N GLY A 225 -17.46 3.41 7.68
CA GLY A 225 -18.68 3.15 6.96
C GLY A 225 -18.76 4.02 5.71
N ARG A 226 -19.23 3.45 4.60
CA ARG A 226 -19.43 4.15 3.35
C ARG A 226 -20.79 3.80 2.76
N ALA A 227 -21.52 4.82 2.30
CA ALA A 227 -22.75 4.70 1.57
C ALA A 227 -22.58 5.34 0.18
N ASP A 228 -22.75 4.55 -0.89
CA ASP A 228 -22.70 5.00 -2.27
C ASP A 228 -24.11 4.95 -2.87
N TYR A 229 -24.51 6.02 -3.55
CA TYR A 229 -25.76 6.09 -4.30
C TYR A 229 -25.49 6.30 -5.78
N ALA A 230 -25.91 5.33 -6.62
CA ALA A 230 -25.77 5.40 -8.08
C ALA A 230 -26.78 6.40 -8.65
N VAL A 231 -26.31 7.61 -8.95
CA VAL A 231 -27.13 8.67 -9.60
C VAL A 231 -27.37 8.36 -11.08
N SER A 232 -26.45 7.65 -11.70
CA SER A 232 -26.54 7.13 -13.06
C SER A 232 -25.68 5.85 -13.21
N PRO A 233 -25.81 5.10 -14.32
CA PRO A 233 -24.90 3.98 -14.60
C PRO A 233 -23.41 4.38 -14.68
N ALA A 234 -23.14 5.66 -14.95
CA ALA A 234 -21.79 6.18 -15.09
C ALA A 234 -21.25 6.91 -13.85
N ALA A 235 -22.09 7.18 -12.85
CA ALA A 235 -21.67 7.96 -11.68
C ALA A 235 -22.42 7.58 -10.41
N SER A 236 -21.72 7.57 -9.29
CA SER A 236 -22.28 7.48 -7.94
C SER A 236 -21.69 8.56 -7.05
N VAL A 237 -22.51 9.08 -6.15
CA VAL A 237 -22.07 9.94 -5.06
C VAL A 237 -21.93 9.11 -3.80
N PHE A 238 -21.04 9.49 -2.88
CA PHE A 238 -20.88 8.77 -1.63
C PHE A 238 -20.60 9.65 -0.45
N LEU A 239 -20.94 9.14 0.73
CA LEU A 239 -20.53 9.63 2.02
C LEU A 239 -19.72 8.52 2.72
N GLN A 240 -18.57 8.88 3.28
CA GLN A 240 -17.74 8.00 4.09
C GLN A 240 -17.45 8.67 5.44
N ILE A 241 -17.61 7.90 6.51
CA ILE A 241 -17.22 8.28 7.86
C ILE A 241 -16.21 7.25 8.35
N ALA A 242 -15.12 7.71 8.93
CA ALA A 242 -14.06 6.83 9.46
C ALA A 242 -13.60 7.34 10.83
N GLY A 243 -13.15 6.40 11.66
CA GLY A 243 -12.47 6.67 12.91
C GLY A 243 -11.26 5.76 13.06
N ASP A 244 -10.23 6.25 13.73
CA ASP A 244 -9.07 5.45 14.14
C ASP A 244 -8.69 5.78 15.58
N ASP A 245 -8.16 4.78 16.27
CA ASP A 245 -7.55 4.86 17.58
C ASP A 245 -6.13 4.33 17.47
N ARG A 246 -5.14 5.12 17.89
CA ARG A 246 -3.72 4.81 17.82
C ARG A 246 -3.17 4.79 19.22
N ASP A 247 -2.78 3.62 19.68
CA ASP A 247 -2.16 3.39 20.98
C ASP A 247 -0.67 3.13 20.79
N TYR A 248 0.16 4.11 21.19
CA TYR A 248 1.61 4.04 21.13
C TYR A 248 2.18 3.50 22.44
N ARG A 249 3.27 2.76 22.37
CA ARG A 249 4.01 2.35 23.55
C ARG A 249 4.58 3.58 24.25
N ARG A 250 4.28 3.70 25.55
CA ARG A 250 4.81 4.79 26.36
C ARG A 250 6.25 4.51 26.74
N VAL A 251 7.11 5.49 26.55
CA VAL A 251 8.50 5.49 26.94
C VAL A 251 8.74 6.63 27.90
N ASP A 252 9.37 6.35 29.06
CA ASP A 252 9.63 7.34 30.09
C ASP A 252 10.46 8.52 29.53
N GLY A 253 10.01 9.74 29.82
CA GLY A 253 10.66 10.97 29.36
C GLY A 253 10.35 11.37 27.90
N ARG A 254 9.52 10.61 27.18
CA ARG A 254 9.04 10.98 25.84
C ARG A 254 7.52 11.29 25.88
N PRO A 255 7.04 12.31 25.13
CA PRO A 255 5.60 12.58 25.02
C PRO A 255 4.85 11.39 24.41
N ASP A 256 3.63 11.14 24.91
CA ASP A 256 2.76 10.07 24.40
C ASP A 256 2.16 10.48 23.05
N ARG A 257 2.37 9.64 22.03
CA ARG A 257 1.90 9.89 20.66
C ARG A 257 0.53 9.29 20.37
N SER A 258 -0.09 8.67 21.38
CA SER A 258 -1.43 8.08 21.29
C SER A 258 -2.45 9.14 20.88
N SER A 259 -3.42 8.73 20.05
CA SER A 259 -4.35 9.69 19.47
C SER A 259 -5.60 9.03 18.90
N THR A 260 -6.70 9.76 18.89
CA THR A 260 -7.97 9.36 18.25
C THR A 260 -8.27 10.23 17.03
N GLY A 261 -8.52 9.58 15.89
CA GLY A 261 -8.84 10.24 14.61
C GLY A 261 -10.30 10.11 14.21
N ARG A 262 -10.83 11.14 13.57
CA ARG A 262 -12.15 11.12 12.91
C ARG A 262 -12.06 11.79 11.56
N GLU A 263 -12.69 11.16 10.55
CA GLU A 263 -12.71 11.67 9.18
C GLU A 263 -14.10 11.56 8.58
N THR A 264 -14.51 12.58 7.86
CA THR A 264 -15.74 12.55 7.05
C THR A 264 -15.39 13.02 5.64
N LEU A 265 -15.72 12.19 4.65
CA LEU A 265 -15.50 12.48 3.24
C LEU A 265 -16.79 12.33 2.47
N THR A 266 -17.03 13.25 1.54
CA THR A 266 -18.04 13.10 0.48
C THR A 266 -17.35 13.10 -0.86
N GLY A 267 -17.90 12.39 -1.83
CA GLY A 267 -17.23 12.27 -3.11
C GLY A 267 -18.10 11.69 -4.21
N VAL A 268 -17.46 11.57 -5.35
CA VAL A 268 -18.03 11.03 -6.58
C VAL A 268 -17.11 9.95 -7.13
N ASP A 269 -17.68 8.81 -7.50
CA ASP A 269 -17.04 7.78 -8.32
C ASP A 269 -17.69 7.81 -9.69
N PHE A 270 -16.89 7.86 -10.75
CA PHE A 270 -17.40 8.03 -12.11
C PHE A 270 -16.59 7.26 -13.15
N GLU A 271 -17.28 6.95 -14.26
CA GLU A 271 -16.68 6.42 -15.48
C GLU A 271 -17.39 7.02 -16.68
N ARG A 272 -16.65 7.50 -17.66
CA ARG A 272 -17.20 8.07 -18.89
C ARG A 272 -16.65 7.38 -20.13
N GLY A 273 -17.54 6.65 -20.83
CA GLY A 273 -17.27 6.08 -22.15
C GLY A 273 -16.10 5.09 -22.22
N GLY A 274 -15.74 4.42 -21.12
CA GLY A 274 -14.54 3.57 -21.05
C GLY A 274 -13.23 4.32 -21.24
N LEU A 275 -13.28 5.66 -21.43
CA LEU A 275 -12.11 6.51 -21.68
C LEU A 275 -11.48 7.03 -20.40
N ILE A 276 -12.30 7.35 -19.40
CA ILE A 276 -11.85 7.93 -18.13
C ILE A 276 -12.68 7.38 -16.98
N ARG A 277 -12.01 7.01 -15.90
CA ARG A 277 -12.65 6.59 -14.64
C ARG A 277 -11.93 7.23 -13.46
N GLY A 278 -12.65 7.47 -12.39
CA GLY A 278 -12.02 8.04 -11.21
C GLY A 278 -12.94 8.16 -10.02
N GLU A 279 -12.29 8.43 -8.89
CA GLU A 279 -12.92 8.79 -7.63
C GLU A 279 -12.31 10.10 -7.16
N ILE A 280 -13.15 11.05 -6.73
CA ILE A 280 -12.74 12.29 -6.08
C ILE A 280 -13.53 12.41 -4.80
N ALA A 281 -12.85 12.63 -3.68
CA ALA A 281 -13.45 12.84 -2.36
C ALA A 281 -12.78 14.00 -1.64
N ALA A 282 -13.59 14.73 -0.90
CA ALA A 282 -13.15 15.85 -0.07
C ALA A 282 -13.91 15.87 1.25
N GLY A 283 -13.27 16.37 2.29
CA GLY A 283 -13.87 16.46 3.61
C GLY A 283 -12.92 17.00 4.67
N ARG A 284 -13.15 16.60 5.90
CA ARG A 284 -12.38 17.06 7.07
C ARG A 284 -11.90 15.87 7.87
N ARG A 285 -10.70 16.01 8.43
CA ARG A 285 -10.14 15.11 9.43
C ARG A 285 -9.75 15.91 10.66
N ARG A 286 -9.96 15.30 11.84
CA ARG A 286 -9.43 15.75 13.12
C ARG A 286 -8.69 14.58 13.76
N GLN A 287 -7.47 14.83 14.24
CA GLN A 287 -6.68 13.91 15.06
C GLN A 287 -6.42 14.59 16.38
N MET A 288 -6.90 13.99 17.46
CA MET A 288 -6.76 14.46 18.83
C MET A 288 -5.66 13.62 19.50
N PHE A 289 -4.62 14.27 19.98
CA PHE A 289 -3.51 13.60 20.68
C PHE A 289 -3.80 13.59 22.19
N ASP A 290 -3.44 12.49 22.85
CA ASP A 290 -3.69 12.31 24.29
C ASP A 290 -2.75 13.19 25.15
N ASP A 291 -1.52 13.42 24.68
CA ASP A 291 -0.54 14.26 25.34
C ASP A 291 -0.75 15.73 24.95
N PRO A 292 -0.96 16.64 25.94
CA PRO A 292 -1.13 18.07 25.67
C PRO A 292 0.11 18.75 25.09
N ALA A 293 1.29 18.11 25.11
CA ALA A 293 2.47 18.59 24.41
C ALA A 293 2.28 18.69 22.90
N PHE A 294 1.32 17.92 22.36
CA PHE A 294 0.93 17.96 20.96
C PHE A 294 -0.43 18.65 20.82
N GLY A 295 -0.53 19.61 19.94
CA GLY A 295 -1.81 20.21 19.58
C GLY A 295 -2.64 19.30 18.67
N ASP A 296 -3.96 19.35 18.78
CA ASP A 296 -4.87 18.68 17.85
C ASP A 296 -4.55 19.08 16.41
N LEU A 297 -4.62 18.12 15.50
CA LEU A 297 -4.49 18.36 14.08
C LEU A 297 -5.86 18.30 13.42
N GLU A 298 -6.34 19.42 12.95
CA GLU A 298 -7.60 19.51 12.22
C GLU A 298 -7.35 20.12 10.83
N GLY A 299 -8.10 19.69 9.83
CA GLY A 299 -8.01 20.28 8.51
C GLY A 299 -8.69 19.52 7.40
N PHE A 300 -8.41 20.01 6.21
CA PHE A 300 -8.86 19.38 4.98
C PHE A 300 -8.24 17.98 4.81
N SER A 301 -9.09 17.04 4.47
CA SER A 301 -8.73 15.69 4.02
C SER A 301 -9.37 15.44 2.66
N GLY A 302 -8.68 14.71 1.81
CA GLY A 302 -9.21 14.40 0.49
C GLY A 302 -8.36 13.42 -0.28
N ARG A 303 -8.98 12.82 -1.28
CA ARG A 303 -8.30 11.94 -2.22
C ARG A 303 -8.91 12.07 -3.60
N ALA A 304 -8.08 11.93 -4.61
CA ALA A 304 -8.49 11.81 -5.99
C ALA A 304 -7.71 10.67 -6.64
N ARG A 305 -8.38 9.86 -7.43
CA ARG A 305 -7.78 8.85 -8.30
C ARG A 305 -8.41 8.96 -9.66
N LEU A 306 -7.60 9.05 -10.69
CA LEU A 306 -8.03 9.17 -12.05
C LEU A 306 -7.27 8.17 -12.91
N THR A 307 -7.96 7.45 -13.77
CA THR A 307 -7.36 6.62 -14.82
C THR A 307 -7.93 7.05 -16.15
N TRP A 308 -7.05 7.43 -17.06
CA TRP A 308 -7.37 7.85 -18.40
C TRP A 308 -6.76 6.88 -19.41
N PHE A 309 -7.54 6.49 -20.41
CA PHE A 309 -7.19 5.57 -21.48
C PHE A 309 -7.15 6.31 -22.82
N PRO A 310 -6.09 7.13 -23.09
CA PRO A 310 -6.02 7.91 -24.34
C PRO A 310 -6.00 7.01 -25.57
N THR A 311 -5.43 5.83 -25.46
CA THR A 311 -5.44 4.78 -26.48
C THR A 311 -5.59 3.40 -25.84
N ALA A 312 -5.85 2.39 -26.65
CA ALA A 312 -5.85 1.00 -26.18
C ALA A 312 -4.47 0.55 -25.63
N LEU A 313 -3.39 1.19 -26.05
CA LEU A 313 -2.02 0.84 -25.65
C LEU A 313 -1.43 1.75 -24.59
N THR A 314 -2.18 2.73 -24.10
CA THR A 314 -1.68 3.70 -23.13
C THR A 314 -2.68 3.91 -22.00
N THR A 315 -2.19 3.82 -20.77
CA THR A 315 -2.94 4.15 -19.57
C THR A 315 -2.22 5.27 -18.82
N VAL A 316 -2.94 6.32 -18.46
CA VAL A 316 -2.45 7.40 -17.62
C VAL A 316 -3.18 7.32 -16.28
N SER A 317 -2.44 7.20 -15.18
CA SER A 317 -2.97 7.13 -13.83
C SER A 317 -2.48 8.32 -13.01
N ALA A 318 -3.39 9.06 -12.40
CA ALA A 318 -3.07 10.14 -11.48
C ALA A 318 -3.72 9.86 -10.12
N ALA A 319 -2.98 10.13 -9.04
CA ALA A 319 -3.52 10.06 -7.69
C ALA A 319 -3.03 11.26 -6.87
N ALA A 320 -3.93 11.77 -6.02
CA ALA A 320 -3.62 12.77 -5.02
C ALA A 320 -4.30 12.38 -3.71
N ALA A 321 -3.60 12.56 -2.58
CA ALA A 321 -4.18 12.32 -1.26
C ALA A 321 -3.62 13.32 -0.25
N ARG A 322 -4.44 13.66 0.75
CA ARG A 322 -4.01 14.39 1.93
C ARG A 322 -4.56 13.72 3.18
N ALA A 323 -3.66 13.30 4.06
CA ALA A 323 -3.97 12.53 5.26
C ALA A 323 -3.02 12.87 6.43
N VAL A 324 -3.31 12.34 7.60
CA VAL A 324 -2.37 12.33 8.73
C VAL A 324 -1.59 11.02 8.70
N ALA A 325 -0.27 11.13 8.58
CA ALA A 325 0.66 10.03 8.58
C ALA A 325 1.40 9.94 9.93
N ASP A 326 1.74 8.72 10.30
CA ASP A 326 2.66 8.47 11.41
C ASP A 326 4.11 8.82 10.99
N THR A 327 4.96 9.11 11.96
CA THR A 327 6.35 9.48 11.71
C THR A 327 7.30 8.87 12.74
N GLY A 328 8.53 8.54 12.32
CA GLY A 328 9.65 8.21 13.19
C GLY A 328 10.45 9.42 13.68
N VAL A 329 10.10 10.65 13.28
CA VAL A 329 10.83 11.85 13.71
C VAL A 329 10.62 12.08 15.18
N ALA A 330 11.71 12.06 15.95
CA ALA A 330 11.68 12.25 17.38
C ALA A 330 11.03 13.60 17.78
N GLY A 331 10.07 13.56 18.72
CA GLY A 331 9.33 14.73 19.20
C GLY A 331 8.29 15.28 18.21
N ALA A 332 7.99 14.57 17.13
CA ALA A 332 6.84 14.86 16.28
C ALA A 332 5.72 13.83 16.57
N ALA A 333 4.49 14.31 16.75
CA ALA A 333 3.34 13.45 16.97
C ALA A 333 2.88 12.70 15.72
N GLY A 334 3.14 13.28 14.55
CA GLY A 334 2.76 12.78 13.26
C GLY A 334 3.10 13.81 12.19
N ALA A 335 2.67 13.57 10.95
CA ALA A 335 2.84 14.52 9.86
C ALA A 335 1.53 14.68 9.07
N ARG A 336 1.26 15.91 8.63
CA ARG A 336 0.26 16.14 7.59
C ARG A 336 0.92 15.85 6.25
N ARG A 337 0.56 14.70 5.68
CA ARG A 337 1.08 14.24 4.41
C ARG A 337 0.20 14.64 3.26
N SER A 338 0.82 15.16 2.21
CA SER A 338 0.21 15.39 0.90
C SER A 338 0.99 14.62 -0.14
N ASP A 339 0.32 13.71 -0.86
CA ASP A 339 0.89 12.86 -1.89
C ASP A 339 0.28 13.23 -3.24
N LEU A 340 1.13 13.30 -4.27
CA LEU A 340 0.72 13.44 -5.67
C LEU A 340 1.53 12.46 -6.50
N SER A 341 0.88 11.68 -7.36
CA SER A 341 1.55 10.79 -8.31
C SER A 341 0.89 10.82 -9.68
N LEU A 342 1.72 10.69 -10.71
CA LEU A 342 1.31 10.53 -12.10
C LEU A 342 2.14 9.40 -12.71
N ALA A 343 1.46 8.44 -13.34
CA ALA A 343 2.10 7.34 -14.05
C ALA A 343 1.51 7.18 -15.45
N VAL A 344 2.36 6.83 -16.40
CA VAL A 344 1.99 6.51 -17.78
C VAL A 344 2.53 5.13 -18.09
N ASP A 345 1.64 4.18 -18.36
CA ASP A 345 1.99 2.85 -18.85
C ASP A 345 1.71 2.79 -20.35
N HIS A 346 2.69 2.35 -21.13
CA HIS A 346 2.58 2.21 -22.58
C HIS A 346 3.01 0.81 -23.02
N GLU A 347 2.10 0.09 -23.69
CA GLU A 347 2.40 -1.19 -24.35
C GLU A 347 3.12 -0.90 -25.68
N LEU A 348 4.46 -0.81 -25.63
CA LEU A 348 5.28 -0.56 -26.81
C LEU A 348 5.28 -1.78 -27.74
N LEU A 349 5.37 -2.98 -27.15
CA LEU A 349 5.15 -4.26 -27.80
C LEU A 349 4.20 -5.09 -26.95
N ARG A 350 3.59 -6.13 -27.52
CA ARG A 350 2.71 -7.05 -26.78
C ARG A 350 3.35 -7.60 -25.50
N ASN A 351 4.66 -7.70 -25.48
CA ASN A 351 5.46 -8.24 -24.39
C ASN A 351 6.42 -7.22 -23.77
N LEU A 352 6.31 -5.93 -24.12
CA LEU A 352 7.13 -4.86 -23.56
C LEU A 352 6.24 -3.70 -23.13
N ILE A 353 6.18 -3.48 -21.83
CA ILE A 353 5.49 -2.34 -21.22
C ILE A 353 6.53 -1.37 -20.70
N LEU A 354 6.42 -0.11 -21.08
CA LEU A 354 7.19 1.00 -20.54
C LEU A 354 6.32 1.78 -19.55
N THR A 355 6.92 2.14 -18.41
CA THR A 355 6.27 2.99 -17.39
C THR A 355 7.12 4.19 -17.12
N ALA A 356 6.52 5.38 -17.22
CA ALA A 356 7.10 6.63 -16.70
C ALA A 356 6.26 7.07 -15.48
N ARG A 357 6.93 7.47 -14.38
CA ARG A 357 6.26 7.90 -13.15
C ARG A 357 6.93 9.12 -12.57
N ILE A 358 6.13 10.02 -12.01
CA ILE A 358 6.57 11.12 -11.16
C ILE A 358 5.76 11.13 -9.87
N ASP A 359 6.43 11.42 -8.76
CA ASP A 359 5.84 11.47 -7.43
C ASP A 359 6.28 12.74 -6.70
N HIS A 360 5.37 13.32 -5.91
CA HIS A 360 5.66 14.39 -4.98
C HIS A 360 4.99 14.09 -3.65
N VAL A 361 5.78 14.13 -2.57
CA VAL A 361 5.30 13.92 -1.20
C VAL A 361 5.75 15.10 -0.35
N GLU A 362 4.83 15.72 0.39
CA GLU A 362 5.10 16.74 1.38
C GLU A 362 4.64 16.25 2.76
N ASP A 363 5.56 16.23 3.73
CA ASP A 363 5.31 15.91 5.13
C ASP A 363 5.55 17.15 5.98
N ALA A 364 4.47 17.79 6.48
CA ALA A 364 4.54 18.87 7.46
C ALA A 364 4.34 18.28 8.87
N TYR A 365 5.39 18.30 9.68
CA TYR A 365 5.40 17.62 10.98
C TYR A 365 4.62 18.40 12.05
N VAL A 366 3.93 17.65 12.92
CA VAL A 366 3.18 18.19 14.06
C VAL A 366 4.06 18.16 15.31
N GLY A 367 4.19 19.29 16.01
CA GLY A 367 5.08 19.42 17.17
C GLY A 367 6.54 19.72 16.83
N ARG A 368 6.90 19.78 15.53
CA ARG A 368 8.25 20.14 15.06
C ARG A 368 8.17 21.14 13.93
N ASP A 369 9.02 22.15 13.96
CA ASP A 369 9.22 23.07 12.84
C ASP A 369 10.07 22.39 11.77
N ARG A 370 9.42 21.49 11.00
CA ARG A 370 10.02 20.76 9.90
C ARG A 370 8.99 20.44 8.83
N THR A 371 9.38 20.64 7.58
CA THR A 371 8.64 20.21 6.40
C THR A 371 9.58 19.53 5.43
N ASP A 372 9.32 18.27 5.12
CA ASP A 372 10.07 17.48 4.15
C ASP A 372 9.31 17.42 2.83
N ARG A 373 10.00 17.67 1.72
CA ARG A 373 9.47 17.55 0.36
C ARG A 373 10.31 16.55 -0.41
N ARG A 374 9.70 15.47 -0.84
CA ARG A 374 10.34 14.44 -1.68
C ARG A 374 9.74 14.49 -3.07
N ARG A 375 10.61 14.45 -4.09
CA ARG A 375 10.26 14.36 -5.50
C ARG A 375 10.92 13.15 -6.09
N GLY A 376 10.14 12.33 -6.79
CA GLY A 376 10.61 11.14 -7.47
C GLY A 376 10.28 11.21 -8.95
N ALA A 377 11.16 10.65 -9.78
CA ALA A 377 10.89 10.34 -11.17
C ALA A 377 11.47 8.97 -11.50
N SER A 378 10.73 8.13 -12.21
CA SER A 378 11.26 6.84 -12.67
C SER A 378 10.81 6.49 -14.09
N LEU A 379 11.67 5.72 -14.76
CA LEU A 379 11.40 5.06 -16.04
C LEU A 379 11.65 3.57 -15.84
N ALA A 380 10.68 2.74 -16.17
CA ALA A 380 10.78 1.30 -16.05
C ALA A 380 10.38 0.60 -17.36
N ALA A 381 10.95 -0.57 -17.59
CA ALA A 381 10.66 -1.45 -18.70
C ALA A 381 10.42 -2.87 -18.16
N ASP A 382 9.30 -3.45 -18.53
CA ASP A 382 8.91 -4.84 -18.27
C ASP A 382 8.89 -5.59 -19.59
N TYR A 383 9.86 -6.48 -19.80
CA TYR A 383 9.98 -7.28 -21.02
C TYR A 383 9.70 -8.75 -20.71
N ARG A 384 8.59 -9.28 -21.20
CA ARG A 384 8.19 -10.68 -21.06
C ARG A 384 8.73 -11.49 -22.24
N LEU A 385 9.75 -12.31 -22.01
CA LEU A 385 10.33 -13.18 -23.03
C LEU A 385 9.37 -14.30 -23.45
N ASN A 386 8.69 -14.87 -22.48
CA ASN A 386 7.67 -15.91 -22.63
C ASN A 386 6.84 -15.98 -21.32
N ARG A 387 6.01 -17.03 -21.18
CA ARG A 387 5.19 -17.25 -19.97
C ARG A 387 6.02 -17.44 -18.69
N ARG A 388 7.25 -17.92 -18.83
CA ARG A 388 8.09 -18.29 -17.67
C ARG A 388 9.17 -17.26 -17.34
N HIS A 389 9.65 -16.51 -18.31
CA HIS A 389 10.80 -15.64 -18.13
C HIS A 389 10.50 -14.20 -18.55
N GLY A 390 11.00 -13.26 -17.79
CA GLY A 390 10.95 -11.83 -18.10
C GLY A 390 12.19 -11.11 -17.61
N LEU A 391 12.42 -9.93 -18.16
CA LEU A 391 13.46 -8.98 -17.76
C LEU A 391 12.80 -7.69 -17.29
N THR A 392 13.42 -7.03 -16.31
CA THR A 392 13.00 -5.73 -15.81
C THR A 392 14.18 -4.78 -15.77
N ALA A 393 13.93 -3.51 -16.07
CA ALA A 393 14.91 -2.45 -15.90
C ALA A 393 14.20 -1.23 -15.34
N GLU A 394 14.84 -0.50 -14.42
CA GLU A 394 14.33 0.74 -13.86
C GLU A 394 15.47 1.73 -13.61
N LEU A 395 15.23 2.99 -13.98
CA LEU A 395 16.03 4.14 -13.57
C LEU A 395 15.14 5.03 -12.72
N SER A 396 15.55 5.33 -11.49
CA SER A 396 14.83 6.24 -10.60
C SER A 396 15.72 7.35 -10.07
N LEU A 397 15.13 8.52 -9.92
CA LEU A 397 15.71 9.73 -9.36
C LEU A 397 14.88 10.11 -8.15
N MET A 398 15.51 10.44 -7.04
CA MET A 398 14.87 10.95 -5.84
C MET A 398 15.61 12.19 -5.36
N ASP A 399 14.84 13.23 -4.99
CA ASP A 399 15.33 14.46 -4.39
C ASP A 399 14.52 14.75 -3.14
N GLN A 400 15.16 14.98 -2.02
CA GLN A 400 14.54 15.42 -0.76
C GLN A 400 15.08 16.77 -0.35
N ALA A 401 14.17 17.74 -0.16
CA ALA A 401 14.41 18.98 0.52
C ALA A 401 13.76 18.97 1.91
N SER A 402 14.40 19.59 2.89
CA SER A 402 13.87 19.73 4.24
C SER A 402 14.06 21.17 4.72
N ASP A 403 13.01 21.77 5.29
CA ASP A 403 12.95 23.14 5.75
C ASP A 403 12.47 23.22 7.21
N GLY A 404 12.75 24.34 7.90
CA GLY A 404 12.42 24.59 9.30
C GLY A 404 13.62 24.54 10.24
N ALA A 405 13.43 24.95 11.48
CA ALA A 405 14.50 24.98 12.49
C ALA A 405 14.99 23.57 12.88
N ALA A 406 14.11 22.55 12.77
CA ALA A 406 14.44 21.15 13.02
C ALA A 406 14.53 20.33 11.72
N ARG A 407 15.05 20.94 10.64
CA ARG A 407 15.16 20.31 9.33
C ARG A 407 15.89 18.96 9.38
N GLY A 408 15.45 18.02 8.56
CA GLY A 408 16.13 16.76 8.27
C GLY A 408 17.18 16.89 7.15
N PRO A 409 17.72 15.76 6.67
CA PRO A 409 18.70 15.76 5.59
C PRO A 409 18.08 16.18 4.27
N ARG A 410 18.90 16.90 3.46
CA ARG A 410 18.62 17.16 2.05
C ARG A 410 19.50 16.23 1.25
N TYR A 411 18.92 15.49 0.33
CA TYR A 411 19.72 14.55 -0.46
C TYR A 411 19.13 14.33 -1.85
N ARG A 412 19.99 13.87 -2.73
CA ARG A 412 19.60 13.34 -4.04
C ARG A 412 20.14 11.92 -4.17
N ALA A 413 19.36 11.04 -4.79
CA ALA A 413 19.78 9.66 -5.09
C ALA A 413 19.35 9.28 -6.51
N VAL A 414 20.25 8.62 -7.22
CA VAL A 414 20.00 8.00 -8.52
C VAL A 414 20.15 6.48 -8.35
N ARG A 415 19.13 5.76 -8.76
CA ARG A 415 19.11 4.32 -8.62
C ARG A 415 18.85 3.65 -9.97
N MET A 416 19.70 2.68 -10.33
CA MET A 416 19.55 1.86 -11.53
C MET A 416 19.35 0.42 -11.11
N THR A 417 18.26 -0.19 -11.53
CA THR A 417 17.92 -1.58 -11.21
C THR A 417 17.72 -2.36 -12.50
N MET A 418 18.34 -3.54 -12.58
CA MET A 418 18.10 -4.52 -13.65
C MET A 418 17.78 -5.87 -13.03
N GLY A 419 16.88 -6.62 -13.64
CA GLY A 419 16.46 -7.89 -13.08
C GLY A 419 15.94 -8.89 -14.11
N ALA A 420 15.88 -10.12 -13.64
CA ALA A 420 15.23 -11.23 -14.34
C ALA A 420 14.20 -11.87 -13.40
N VAL A 421 13.11 -12.34 -13.99
CA VAL A 421 12.04 -13.03 -13.28
C VAL A 421 11.75 -14.36 -13.94
N ALA A 422 11.64 -15.41 -13.12
CA ALA A 422 11.11 -16.71 -13.51
C ALA A 422 9.73 -16.91 -12.87
N ARG A 423 8.74 -17.39 -13.65
CA ARG A 423 7.34 -17.63 -13.24
C ARG A 423 6.91 -19.02 -13.67
N PHE A 424 5.99 -19.65 -12.95
CA PHE A 424 5.51 -21.00 -13.24
C PHE A 424 4.00 -21.10 -13.27
#